data_cd7b16c250d4694daf327e2971cc3822
#
_entry.id   cd7b16c250d4694daf327e2971cc3822
#
_cell.length_a   1.000
_cell.length_b   1.000
_cell.length_c   1.000
_cell.angle_alpha   90.00
_cell.angle_beta   90.00
_cell.angle_gamma   90.00
#
_symmetry.space_group_name_H-M   'P 1'
#
loop_
_entity.id
_entity.type
_entity.pdbx_description
1 polymer ?
#
loop_
_entity_poly.entity_id
_entity_poly.type
_entity_poly.pdbx_seq_one_letter_code
_entity_poly.pdbx_strand_id
1 'polypeptide(L)'
;MKILVINPGSTSTKIAVYENETPLLVRNISHTVEELSVYSQVVDQFEFRKNLVLQELEANKIPFDFDAVIGRGGLVKPIPGGVYEVNEAMKRDTVHAMRTHACNLGGLIADKLASSLPNCRAFIADPGVVDELEDIARITGSPLMPKITIWHALNQKAIARRFAREQGTQYEDLDLIICHLGGGISTAVHRHGRAIDANNALDGEGPFSPERAGTLPAGQLIDLCFSGQFTKDELKKRISGRAGLTAHLGTTDVPVIIKSIEEGDKKAEFVLDAMIYNVAKAIGGAATVLCGKIDAILLTGGIAYSDY
;
A
#
# COMPACT_ATOMS: atom_id res chain seq x y z
N MET A 1 3.15 22.05 16.27
CA MET A 1 3.64 20.66 16.40
C MET A 1 4.45 20.33 15.16
N LYS A 2 5.70 19.89 15.36
CA LYS A 2 6.61 19.54 14.27
C LYS A 2 6.73 18.02 14.12
N ILE A 3 6.39 17.51 12.95
CA ILE A 3 6.26 16.08 12.70
C ILE A 3 7.19 15.64 11.57
N LEU A 4 7.96 14.59 11.81
CA LEU A 4 8.70 13.87 10.78
C LEU A 4 7.88 12.66 10.31
N VAL A 5 7.67 12.54 9.01
CA VAL A 5 6.97 11.40 8.39
C VAL A 5 7.95 10.58 7.55
N ILE A 6 7.91 9.25 7.71
CA ILE A 6 8.81 8.31 7.03
C ILE A 6 8.00 7.20 6.36
N ASN A 7 8.12 7.08 5.04
CA ASN A 7 7.43 6.08 4.24
C ASN A 7 8.43 5.27 3.41
N PRO A 8 8.98 4.18 3.94
CA PRO A 8 9.83 3.28 3.19
C PRO A 8 9.02 2.50 2.15
N GLY A 9 9.41 2.62 0.89
CA GLY A 9 8.90 1.82 -0.23
C GLY A 9 9.95 0.83 -0.73
N SER A 10 9.58 -0.03 -1.69
CA SER A 10 10.50 -1.05 -2.22
C SER A 10 11.76 -0.44 -2.83
N THR A 11 11.60 0.62 -3.63
CA THR A 11 12.69 1.28 -4.38
C THR A 11 12.94 2.73 -3.96
N SER A 12 12.32 3.18 -2.86
CA SER A 12 12.51 4.56 -2.37
C SER A 12 12.19 4.68 -0.89
N THR A 13 12.65 5.78 -0.28
CA THR A 13 12.20 6.23 1.03
C THR A 13 11.65 7.63 0.88
N LYS A 14 10.35 7.81 1.10
CA LYS A 14 9.73 9.14 1.13
C LYS A 14 9.78 9.68 2.54
N ILE A 15 10.18 10.94 2.67
CA ILE A 15 10.15 11.66 3.94
C ILE A 15 9.42 12.97 3.78
N ALA A 16 8.79 13.44 4.84
CA ALA A 16 8.24 14.78 4.90
C ALA A 16 8.36 15.33 6.32
N VAL A 17 8.54 16.65 6.42
CA VAL A 17 8.49 17.38 7.68
C VAL A 17 7.34 18.37 7.59
N TYR A 18 6.49 18.34 8.59
CA TYR A 18 5.37 19.26 8.72
C TYR A 18 5.50 20.09 10.00
N GLU A 19 5.11 21.34 9.91
CA GLU A 19 4.77 22.16 11.06
C GLU A 19 3.26 22.37 11.07
N ASN A 20 2.57 21.70 11.98
CA ASN A 20 1.11 21.53 11.95
C ASN A 20 0.66 20.93 10.59
N GLU A 21 -0.08 21.66 9.76
CA GLU A 21 -0.52 21.23 8.43
C GLU A 21 0.37 21.74 7.28
N THR A 22 1.39 22.57 7.60
CA THR A 22 2.27 23.16 6.59
C THR A 22 3.47 22.26 6.31
N PRO A 23 3.69 21.82 5.07
CA PRO A 23 4.87 21.05 4.73
C PRO A 23 6.12 21.95 4.69
N LEU A 24 7.14 21.63 5.48
CA LEU A 24 8.45 22.30 5.46
C LEU A 24 9.42 21.59 4.51
N LEU A 25 9.31 20.28 4.39
CA LEU A 25 10.13 19.44 3.51
C LEU A 25 9.30 18.27 3.00
N VAL A 26 9.41 17.98 1.71
CA VAL A 26 8.91 16.72 1.11
C VAL A 26 9.99 16.22 0.17
N ARG A 27 10.45 14.97 0.37
CA ARG A 27 11.49 14.34 -0.44
C ARG A 27 11.12 12.90 -0.77
N ASN A 28 11.49 12.49 -1.97
CA ASN A 28 11.47 11.10 -2.40
C ASN A 28 12.90 10.68 -2.73
N ILE A 29 13.47 9.85 -1.87
CA ILE A 29 14.85 9.35 -1.99
C ILE A 29 14.76 8.01 -2.73
N SER A 30 15.16 7.98 -3.99
CA SER A 30 15.20 6.74 -4.79
C SER A 30 16.41 5.90 -4.41
N HIS A 31 16.27 4.61 -4.46
CA HIS A 31 17.34 3.62 -4.22
C HIS A 31 17.61 2.85 -5.49
N THR A 32 18.89 2.69 -5.83
CA THR A 32 19.28 1.87 -6.96
C THR A 32 19.18 0.38 -6.61
N VAL A 33 19.18 -0.46 -7.63
CA VAL A 33 19.21 -1.93 -7.45
C VAL A 33 20.50 -2.35 -6.74
N GLU A 34 21.61 -1.72 -7.08
CA GLU A 34 22.94 -1.96 -6.50
C GLU A 34 22.96 -1.65 -5.02
N GLU A 35 22.42 -0.48 -4.60
CA GLU A 35 22.34 -0.09 -3.19
C GLU A 35 21.53 -1.09 -2.36
N LEU A 36 20.46 -1.63 -2.93
CA LEU A 36 19.59 -2.56 -2.20
C LEU A 36 20.07 -4.02 -2.28
N SER A 37 20.81 -4.40 -3.30
CA SER A 37 21.26 -5.79 -3.53
C SER A 37 22.25 -6.32 -2.51
N VAL A 38 22.93 -5.42 -1.77
CA VAL A 38 23.87 -5.80 -0.71
C VAL A 38 23.16 -6.31 0.55
N TYR A 39 21.86 -6.12 0.67
CA TYR A 39 21.05 -6.55 1.82
C TYR A 39 20.31 -7.84 1.48
N SER A 40 20.56 -8.89 2.28
CA SER A 40 19.89 -10.18 2.09
C SER A 40 18.41 -10.14 2.48
N GLN A 41 18.05 -9.34 3.46
CA GLN A 41 16.69 -9.15 3.93
C GLN A 41 16.32 -7.66 4.03
N VAL A 42 15.02 -7.36 3.98
CA VAL A 42 14.53 -5.99 4.11
C VAL A 42 14.91 -5.37 5.46
N VAL A 43 14.91 -6.15 6.53
CA VAL A 43 15.27 -5.65 7.86
C VAL A 43 16.72 -5.16 7.93
N ASP A 44 17.62 -5.71 7.13
CA ASP A 44 19.03 -5.31 7.07
C ASP A 44 19.20 -3.89 6.50
N GLN A 45 18.19 -3.36 5.79
CA GLN A 45 18.18 -1.99 5.26
C GLN A 45 17.88 -0.93 6.33
N PHE A 46 17.63 -1.33 7.58
CA PHE A 46 17.22 -0.41 8.66
C PHE A 46 18.19 0.74 8.85
N GLU A 47 19.46 0.46 9.10
CA GLU A 47 20.49 1.48 9.33
C GLU A 47 20.71 2.36 8.10
N PHE A 48 20.75 1.75 6.91
CA PHE A 48 20.89 2.47 5.65
C PHE A 48 19.76 3.51 5.49
N ARG A 49 18.51 3.09 5.60
CA ARG A 49 17.36 4.00 5.41
C ARG A 49 17.23 5.04 6.52
N LYS A 50 17.55 4.68 7.78
CA LYS A 50 17.59 5.63 8.89
C LYS A 50 18.63 6.72 8.65
N ASN A 51 19.83 6.36 8.22
CA ASN A 51 20.91 7.31 7.99
C ASN A 51 20.59 8.25 6.80
N LEU A 52 19.95 7.75 5.75
CA LEU A 52 19.45 8.59 4.65
C LEU A 52 18.45 9.64 5.13
N VAL A 53 17.54 9.28 6.03
CA VAL A 53 16.61 10.26 6.63
C VAL A 53 17.37 11.38 7.33
N LEU A 54 18.37 11.03 8.16
CA LEU A 54 19.18 12.02 8.87
C LEU A 54 20.00 12.91 7.93
N GLN A 55 20.61 12.32 6.90
CA GLN A 55 21.37 13.05 5.88
C GLN A 55 20.48 14.05 5.10
N GLU A 56 19.27 13.65 4.74
CA GLU A 56 18.34 14.54 4.05
C GLU A 56 17.88 15.71 4.95
N LEU A 57 17.65 15.46 6.23
CA LEU A 57 17.32 16.53 7.17
C LEU A 57 18.49 17.53 7.29
N GLU A 58 19.72 17.05 7.43
CA GLU A 58 20.92 17.87 7.51
C GLU A 58 21.16 18.67 6.23
N ALA A 59 21.09 18.02 5.06
CA ALA A 59 21.29 18.65 3.76
C ALA A 59 20.28 19.77 3.49
N ASN A 60 19.07 19.65 4.02
CA ASN A 60 18.01 20.66 3.90
C ASN A 60 17.96 21.62 5.10
N LYS A 61 18.94 21.56 6.01
CA LYS A 61 19.03 22.42 7.20
C LYS A 61 17.78 22.35 8.10
N ILE A 62 17.15 21.20 8.18
CA ILE A 62 16.01 20.95 9.08
C ILE A 62 16.56 20.55 10.44
N PRO A 63 16.33 21.32 11.51
CA PRO A 63 16.74 20.93 12.86
C PRO A 63 16.06 19.62 13.27
N PHE A 64 16.83 18.74 13.92
CA PHE A 64 16.36 17.47 14.44
C PHE A 64 15.69 17.65 15.82
N ASP A 65 14.52 18.30 15.81
CA ASP A 65 13.71 18.67 16.98
C ASP A 65 12.22 18.43 16.65
N PHE A 66 11.75 17.23 16.83
CA PHE A 66 10.39 16.83 16.48
C PHE A 66 9.57 16.51 17.72
N ASP A 67 8.28 16.86 17.67
CA ASP A 67 7.29 16.46 18.69
C ASP A 67 6.85 14.99 18.48
N ALA A 68 6.83 14.56 17.20
CA ALA A 68 6.47 13.20 16.83
C ALA A 68 7.22 12.75 15.57
N VAL A 69 7.48 11.45 15.48
CA VAL A 69 7.94 10.78 14.25
C VAL A 69 6.90 9.74 13.87
N ILE A 70 6.39 9.81 12.64
CA ILE A 70 5.37 8.89 12.12
C ILE A 70 5.97 8.03 11.01
N GLY A 71 6.04 6.73 11.26
CA GLY A 71 6.39 5.75 10.23
C GLY A 71 5.15 5.24 9.50
N ARG A 72 5.27 4.96 8.19
CA ARG A 72 4.27 4.12 7.55
C ARG A 72 4.22 2.78 8.28
N GLY A 73 3.02 2.37 8.73
CA GLY A 73 2.84 1.13 9.46
C GLY A 73 3.21 -0.09 8.61
N GLY A 74 3.96 -1.03 9.22
CA GLY A 74 4.33 -2.29 8.62
C GLY A 74 3.22 -3.35 8.71
N LEU A 75 3.58 -4.59 8.36
CA LEU A 75 2.71 -5.76 8.44
C LEU A 75 2.73 -6.34 9.87
N VAL A 76 2.23 -5.58 10.83
CA VAL A 76 1.96 -6.03 12.19
C VAL A 76 0.75 -6.98 12.20
N LYS A 77 0.32 -7.46 13.37
CA LYS A 77 -0.96 -8.17 13.46
C LYS A 77 -2.11 -7.27 13.01
N PRO A 78 -3.20 -7.84 12.47
CA PRO A 78 -4.38 -7.06 12.09
C PRO A 78 -4.90 -6.23 13.26
N ILE A 79 -5.16 -4.95 12.99
CA ILE A 79 -5.69 -3.98 13.95
C ILE A 79 -6.72 -3.08 13.26
N PRO A 80 -7.67 -2.47 13.99
CA PRO A 80 -8.54 -1.44 13.43
C PRO A 80 -7.78 -0.25 12.85
N GLY A 81 -8.44 0.59 12.05
CA GLY A 81 -7.88 1.85 11.58
C GLY A 81 -7.62 2.82 12.73
N GLY A 82 -6.54 3.61 12.63
CA GLY A 82 -6.17 4.57 13.65
C GLY A 82 -4.69 4.93 13.65
N VAL A 83 -4.34 5.81 14.60
CA VAL A 83 -2.95 6.18 14.88
C VAL A 83 -2.53 5.49 16.17
N TYR A 84 -1.42 4.76 16.10
CA TYR A 84 -0.92 3.94 17.20
C TYR A 84 0.50 4.34 17.57
N GLU A 85 0.77 4.52 18.85
CA GLU A 85 2.13 4.65 19.34
C GLU A 85 2.89 3.34 19.15
N VAL A 86 4.10 3.42 18.61
CA VAL A 86 4.95 2.25 18.38
C VAL A 86 5.35 1.66 19.74
N ASN A 87 5.11 0.37 19.92
CA ASN A 87 5.41 -0.34 21.15
C ASN A 87 6.22 -1.62 20.87
N GLU A 88 6.74 -2.24 21.93
CA GLU A 88 7.56 -3.44 21.82
C GLU A 88 6.86 -4.63 21.13
N ALA A 89 5.53 -4.76 21.29
CA ALA A 89 4.78 -5.82 20.62
C ALA A 89 4.76 -5.60 19.10
N MET A 90 4.49 -4.37 18.65
CA MET A 90 4.52 -3.99 17.24
C MET A 90 5.89 -4.18 16.62
N LYS A 91 6.96 -3.80 17.35
CA LYS A 91 8.34 -3.99 16.87
C LYS A 91 8.63 -5.49 16.66
N ARG A 92 8.29 -6.34 17.64
CA ARG A 92 8.44 -7.80 17.49
C ARG A 92 7.63 -8.36 16.33
N ASP A 93 6.37 -7.98 16.21
CA ASP A 93 5.50 -8.41 15.11
C ASP A 93 6.08 -8.02 13.75
N THR A 94 6.64 -6.81 13.64
CA THR A 94 7.24 -6.29 12.40
C THR A 94 8.49 -7.06 11.99
N VAL A 95 9.37 -7.39 12.94
CA VAL A 95 10.61 -8.16 12.68
C VAL A 95 10.27 -9.60 12.29
N HIS A 96 9.26 -10.20 12.89
CA HIS A 96 8.83 -11.58 12.64
C HIS A 96 7.62 -11.70 11.71
N ALA A 97 7.32 -10.64 10.95
CA ALA A 97 6.17 -10.61 10.05
C ALA A 97 6.23 -11.75 9.03
N MET A 98 5.07 -12.39 8.78
CA MET A 98 4.94 -13.45 7.77
C MET A 98 5.24 -12.97 6.34
N ARG A 99 5.23 -11.66 6.13
CA ARG A 99 5.56 -10.99 4.86
C ARG A 99 6.57 -9.90 5.11
N THR A 100 7.64 -9.89 4.35
CA THR A 100 8.66 -8.84 4.37
C THR A 100 8.34 -7.79 3.30
N HIS A 101 8.19 -6.55 3.74
CA HIS A 101 8.04 -5.39 2.86
C HIS A 101 8.77 -4.20 3.47
N ALA A 102 9.27 -3.28 2.64
CA ALA A 102 10.02 -2.11 3.13
C ALA A 102 9.23 -1.25 4.13
N CYS A 103 7.89 -1.21 4.03
CA CYS A 103 7.06 -0.50 5.00
C CYS A 103 7.21 -1.01 6.44
N ASN A 104 7.67 -2.25 6.64
CA ASN A 104 7.94 -2.79 7.97
C ASN A 104 9.00 -1.97 8.72
N LEU A 105 9.91 -1.30 8.01
CA LEU A 105 10.94 -0.46 8.61
C LEU A 105 10.40 0.89 9.12
N GLY A 106 9.24 1.36 8.65
CA GLY A 106 8.74 2.69 8.97
C GLY A 106 8.57 2.93 10.47
N GLY A 107 7.86 2.03 11.15
CA GLY A 107 7.67 2.12 12.60
C GLY A 107 8.97 1.94 13.40
N LEU A 108 9.84 1.04 12.95
CA LEU A 108 11.15 0.81 13.59
C LEU A 108 12.07 2.04 13.51
N ILE A 109 12.13 2.67 12.31
CA ILE A 109 12.92 3.89 12.10
C ILE A 109 12.31 5.04 12.92
N ALA A 110 10.99 5.18 12.91
CA ALA A 110 10.29 6.20 13.70
C ALA A 110 10.61 6.08 15.20
N ASP A 111 10.53 4.87 15.76
CA ASP A 111 10.86 4.59 17.16
C ASP A 111 12.32 4.93 17.49
N LYS A 112 13.24 4.52 16.63
CA LYS A 112 14.67 4.79 16.84
C LYS A 112 15.00 6.28 16.81
N LEU A 113 14.40 7.04 15.88
CA LEU A 113 14.63 8.47 15.77
C LEU A 113 13.96 9.23 16.94
N ALA A 114 12.70 8.91 17.25
CA ALA A 114 12.00 9.53 18.38
C ALA A 114 12.71 9.29 19.71
N SER A 115 13.23 8.07 19.95
CA SER A 115 13.96 7.72 21.19
C SER A 115 15.25 8.52 21.40
N SER A 116 15.77 9.20 20.39
CA SER A 116 16.95 10.07 20.50
C SER A 116 16.60 11.53 20.82
N LEU A 117 15.31 11.85 20.94
CA LEU A 117 14.83 13.20 21.24
C LEU A 117 14.05 13.23 22.56
N PRO A 118 14.20 14.30 23.36
CA PRO A 118 13.41 14.46 24.56
C PRO A 118 11.93 14.70 24.18
N ASN A 119 11.01 13.99 24.86
CA ASN A 119 9.55 14.15 24.71
C ASN A 119 8.98 13.85 23.31
N CYS A 120 9.76 13.28 22.39
CA CYS A 120 9.30 12.86 21.08
C CYS A 120 8.70 11.46 21.15
N ARG A 121 7.58 11.22 20.44
CA ARG A 121 6.90 9.93 20.40
C ARG A 121 6.87 9.39 18.98
N ALA A 122 6.95 8.07 18.86
CA ALA A 122 6.87 7.39 17.57
C ALA A 122 5.48 6.82 17.33
N PHE A 123 4.96 6.98 16.11
CA PHE A 123 3.64 6.49 15.73
C PHE A 123 3.65 5.77 14.38
N ILE A 124 2.65 4.93 14.18
CA ILE A 124 2.20 4.45 12.87
C ILE A 124 0.73 4.85 12.67
N ALA A 125 0.32 5.01 11.42
CA ALA A 125 -1.06 5.37 11.08
C ALA A 125 -1.61 4.43 10.03
N ASP A 126 -2.84 3.98 10.23
CA ASP A 126 -3.62 3.14 9.29
C ASP A 126 -2.74 2.13 8.51
N PRO A 127 -2.08 1.16 9.18
CA PRO A 127 -1.17 0.22 8.51
C PRO A 127 -1.89 -0.61 7.45
N GLY A 128 -1.14 -1.18 6.49
CA GLY A 128 -1.72 -1.97 5.40
C GLY A 128 -2.49 -3.23 5.84
N VAL A 129 -2.39 -3.59 7.10
CA VAL A 129 -3.10 -4.69 7.77
C VAL A 129 -4.33 -4.24 8.56
N VAL A 130 -4.79 -3.01 8.34
CA VAL A 130 -6.08 -2.56 8.94
C VAL A 130 -7.16 -3.56 8.58
N ASP A 131 -7.82 -4.09 9.61
CA ASP A 131 -8.85 -5.10 9.49
C ASP A 131 -10.13 -4.63 10.20
N GLU A 132 -11.06 -4.17 9.40
CA GLU A 132 -12.37 -3.68 9.80
C GLU A 132 -13.49 -4.41 9.05
N LEU A 133 -13.12 -5.53 8.38
CA LEU A 133 -14.06 -6.32 7.59
C LEU A 133 -15.27 -6.76 8.42
N GLU A 134 -16.44 -6.74 7.81
CA GLU A 134 -17.60 -7.45 8.37
C GLU A 134 -17.35 -8.96 8.35
N ASP A 135 -17.93 -9.68 9.33
CA ASP A 135 -17.72 -11.13 9.46
C ASP A 135 -18.15 -11.90 8.21
N ILE A 136 -19.20 -11.45 7.55
CA ILE A 136 -19.66 -12.07 6.28
C ILE A 136 -18.62 -11.93 5.17
N ALA A 137 -17.88 -10.83 5.12
CA ALA A 137 -16.84 -10.60 4.12
C ALA A 137 -15.60 -11.49 4.33
N ARG A 138 -15.45 -12.10 5.52
CA ARG A 138 -14.32 -13.00 5.83
C ARG A 138 -14.52 -14.41 5.30
N ILE A 139 -15.76 -14.80 5.03
CA ILE A 139 -16.10 -16.17 4.63
C ILE A 139 -15.78 -16.36 3.15
N THR A 140 -14.90 -17.32 2.88
CA THR A 140 -14.61 -17.79 1.52
C THR A 140 -15.31 -19.13 1.27
N GLY A 141 -15.19 -19.65 0.06
CA GLY A 141 -15.68 -21.00 -0.27
C GLY A 141 -14.93 -22.14 0.42
N SER A 142 -13.90 -21.85 1.21
CA SER A 142 -13.13 -22.87 1.96
C SER A 142 -12.79 -22.38 3.37
N PRO A 143 -13.13 -23.15 4.41
CA PRO A 143 -12.76 -22.81 5.78
C PRO A 143 -11.24 -22.86 6.04
N LEU A 144 -10.47 -23.48 5.16
CA LEU A 144 -9.01 -23.53 5.24
C LEU A 144 -8.34 -22.24 4.74
N MET A 145 -9.07 -21.38 4.03
CA MET A 145 -8.54 -20.19 3.38
C MET A 145 -9.43 -18.97 3.70
N PRO A 146 -9.49 -18.54 4.96
CA PRO A 146 -10.26 -17.35 5.33
C PRO A 146 -9.70 -16.12 4.62
N LYS A 147 -10.55 -15.13 4.36
CA LYS A 147 -10.12 -13.86 3.78
C LYS A 147 -9.21 -13.11 4.75
N ILE A 148 -8.06 -12.69 4.26
CA ILE A 148 -7.09 -11.84 4.95
C ILE A 148 -6.91 -10.62 4.07
N THR A 149 -7.05 -9.42 4.63
CA THR A 149 -6.90 -8.18 3.86
C THR A 149 -5.55 -7.53 4.09
N ILE A 150 -4.89 -7.12 2.99
CA ILE A 150 -3.73 -6.24 2.96
C ILE A 150 -3.99 -5.22 1.87
N TRP A 151 -4.18 -3.97 2.24
CA TRP A 151 -4.67 -2.95 1.34
C TRP A 151 -4.07 -1.56 1.64
N HIS A 152 -4.39 -0.57 0.85
CA HIS A 152 -3.83 0.78 0.99
C HIS A 152 -4.63 1.63 1.99
N ALA A 153 -4.77 1.12 3.23
CA ALA A 153 -5.62 1.70 4.27
C ALA A 153 -5.32 3.19 4.52
N LEU A 154 -4.04 3.54 4.75
CA LEU A 154 -3.61 4.92 5.02
C LEU A 154 -4.07 5.90 3.92
N ASN A 155 -3.82 5.55 2.66
CA ASN A 155 -4.19 6.41 1.54
C ASN A 155 -5.72 6.51 1.39
N GLN A 156 -6.43 5.37 1.41
CA GLN A 156 -7.87 5.37 1.21
C GLN A 156 -8.61 6.11 2.34
N LYS A 157 -8.25 5.86 3.60
CA LYS A 157 -8.84 6.59 4.73
C LYS A 157 -8.50 8.07 4.71
N ALA A 158 -7.30 8.46 4.29
CA ALA A 158 -6.94 9.87 4.13
C ALA A 158 -7.77 10.55 3.04
N ILE A 159 -7.97 9.91 1.90
CA ILE A 159 -8.81 10.43 0.81
C ILE A 159 -10.28 10.50 1.22
N ALA A 160 -10.80 9.50 1.95
CA ALA A 160 -12.15 9.52 2.49
C ALA A 160 -12.39 10.72 3.42
N ARG A 161 -11.48 10.93 4.38
CA ARG A 161 -11.55 12.08 5.31
C ARG A 161 -11.39 13.42 4.59
N ARG A 162 -10.55 13.48 3.55
CA ARG A 162 -10.40 14.68 2.72
C ARG A 162 -11.69 14.98 1.96
N PHE A 163 -12.24 13.99 1.27
CA PHE A 163 -13.51 14.12 0.53
C PHE A 163 -14.64 14.57 1.46
N ALA A 164 -14.80 13.94 2.64
CA ALA A 164 -15.80 14.34 3.62
C ALA A 164 -15.68 15.82 4.03
N ARG A 165 -14.46 16.29 4.33
CA ARG A 165 -14.21 17.73 4.64
C ARG A 165 -14.57 18.65 3.48
N GLU A 166 -14.23 18.28 2.24
CA GLU A 166 -14.56 19.05 1.04
C GLU A 166 -16.07 19.10 0.77
N GLN A 167 -16.80 18.07 1.20
CA GLN A 167 -18.28 18.02 1.12
C GLN A 167 -18.99 18.63 2.36
N GLY A 168 -18.25 19.10 3.37
CA GLY A 168 -18.83 19.65 4.60
C GLY A 168 -19.51 18.62 5.51
N THR A 169 -19.08 17.35 5.43
CA THR A 169 -19.59 16.22 6.21
C THR A 169 -18.46 15.47 6.93
N GLN A 170 -18.76 14.38 7.61
CA GLN A 170 -17.78 13.52 8.26
C GLN A 170 -17.65 12.20 7.51
N TYR A 171 -16.48 11.57 7.58
CA TYR A 171 -16.24 10.28 6.93
C TYR A 171 -17.14 9.18 7.49
N GLU A 172 -17.51 9.31 8.75
CA GLU A 172 -18.41 8.42 9.49
C GLU A 172 -19.86 8.49 9.01
N ASP A 173 -20.23 9.51 8.22
CA ASP A 173 -21.59 9.68 7.67
C ASP A 173 -21.72 9.14 6.23
N LEU A 174 -20.63 8.64 5.64
CA LEU A 174 -20.54 8.29 4.20
C LEU A 174 -20.42 6.80 3.95
N ASP A 175 -21.03 6.38 2.84
CA ASP A 175 -20.86 5.08 2.17
C ASP A 175 -20.06 5.27 0.88
N LEU A 176 -18.79 4.82 0.85
CA LEU A 176 -17.85 5.08 -0.23
C LEU A 176 -17.30 3.78 -0.82
N ILE A 177 -16.97 3.81 -2.12
CA ILE A 177 -16.08 2.84 -2.75
C ILE A 177 -14.79 3.58 -3.08
N ILE A 178 -13.66 3.08 -2.59
CA ILE A 178 -12.37 3.72 -2.85
C ILE A 178 -11.41 2.74 -3.52
N CYS A 179 -10.84 3.16 -4.65
CA CYS A 179 -9.84 2.40 -5.37
C CYS A 179 -8.50 3.12 -5.34
N HIS A 180 -7.50 2.49 -4.74
CA HIS A 180 -6.12 2.92 -4.87
C HIS A 180 -5.51 2.24 -6.09
N LEU A 181 -5.10 3.03 -7.07
CA LEU A 181 -4.54 2.61 -8.35
C LEU A 181 -3.04 2.95 -8.40
N GLY A 182 -2.21 1.97 -8.10
CA GLY A 182 -0.75 2.10 -8.06
C GLY A 182 -0.05 0.82 -8.48
N GLY A 183 1.20 0.59 -8.09
CA GLY A 183 1.91 -0.67 -8.35
C GLY A 183 1.14 -1.91 -7.86
N GLY A 184 0.37 -1.76 -6.78
CA GLY A 184 -0.74 -2.63 -6.39
C GLY A 184 -2.06 -1.90 -6.49
N ILE A 185 -3.17 -2.62 -6.70
CA ILE A 185 -4.52 -2.07 -6.73
C ILE A 185 -5.33 -2.66 -5.57
N SER A 186 -5.98 -1.78 -4.79
CA SER A 186 -6.93 -2.20 -3.79
C SER A 186 -8.24 -1.43 -3.94
N THR A 187 -9.34 -2.16 -3.94
CA THR A 187 -10.70 -1.65 -3.89
C THR A 187 -11.27 -1.98 -2.53
N ALA A 188 -11.75 -0.98 -1.80
CA ALA A 188 -12.41 -1.20 -0.52
C ALA A 188 -13.78 -0.52 -0.47
N VAL A 189 -14.68 -1.14 0.28
CA VAL A 189 -16.01 -0.62 0.61
C VAL A 189 -15.92 0.03 1.98
N HIS A 190 -16.19 1.31 2.03
CA HIS A 190 -16.17 2.08 3.28
C HIS A 190 -17.61 2.40 3.68
N ARG A 191 -17.98 2.07 4.91
CA ARG A 191 -19.26 2.40 5.52
C ARG A 191 -19.04 2.97 6.91
N HIS A 192 -19.57 4.15 7.15
CA HIS A 192 -19.53 4.81 8.45
C HIS A 192 -18.13 4.83 9.09
N GLY A 193 -17.13 5.30 8.33
CA GLY A 193 -15.73 5.43 8.79
C GLY A 193 -14.92 4.13 8.81
N ARG A 194 -15.49 2.98 8.41
CA ARG A 194 -14.85 1.66 8.44
C ARG A 194 -14.74 1.05 7.04
N ALA A 195 -13.65 0.37 6.76
CA ALA A 195 -13.50 -0.44 5.56
C ALA A 195 -14.08 -1.84 5.80
N ILE A 196 -15.37 -2.02 5.48
CA ILE A 196 -16.14 -3.23 5.77
C ILE A 196 -15.87 -4.39 4.82
N ASP A 197 -15.27 -4.12 3.67
CA ASP A 197 -14.75 -5.10 2.72
C ASP A 197 -13.57 -4.50 1.95
N ALA A 198 -12.54 -5.30 1.71
CA ALA A 198 -11.39 -4.91 0.91
C ALA A 198 -10.70 -6.14 0.34
N ASN A 199 -10.15 -6.07 -0.86
CA ASN A 199 -9.36 -7.18 -1.40
C ASN A 199 -7.95 -7.22 -0.81
N ASN A 200 -7.33 -8.40 -0.79
CA ASN A 200 -5.92 -8.55 -0.52
C ASN A 200 -5.11 -8.16 -1.76
N ALA A 201 -4.66 -6.91 -1.79
CA ALA A 201 -3.92 -6.35 -2.91
C ALA A 201 -2.48 -6.87 -3.05
N LEU A 202 -2.01 -7.73 -2.13
CA LEU A 202 -0.65 -8.28 -2.14
C LEU A 202 -0.60 -9.73 -2.64
N ASP A 203 -1.54 -10.57 -2.23
CA ASP A 203 -1.45 -12.03 -2.32
C ASP A 203 -2.41 -12.67 -3.34
N GLY A 204 -2.84 -11.92 -4.37
CA GLY A 204 -3.58 -12.51 -5.50
C GLY A 204 -5.09 -12.45 -5.35
N GLU A 205 -5.63 -11.32 -4.90
CA GLU A 205 -7.06 -11.04 -4.87
C GLU A 205 -7.36 -9.68 -5.53
N GLY A 206 -8.53 -9.55 -6.14
CA GLY A 206 -8.99 -8.33 -6.79
C GLY A 206 -8.42 -8.13 -8.20
N PRO A 207 -8.41 -6.90 -8.71
CA PRO A 207 -7.86 -6.57 -10.02
C PRO A 207 -6.36 -6.85 -10.11
N PHE A 208 -5.87 -7.27 -11.27
CA PHE A 208 -4.43 -7.25 -11.49
C PHE A 208 -3.92 -5.81 -11.63
N SER A 209 -2.66 -5.60 -11.36
CA SER A 209 -2.03 -4.28 -11.28
C SER A 209 -0.72 -4.25 -12.07
N PRO A 210 0.03 -3.14 -12.12
CA PRO A 210 1.35 -3.13 -12.73
C PRO A 210 2.29 -4.26 -12.30
N GLU A 211 2.27 -4.67 -11.02
CA GLU A 211 3.22 -5.64 -10.48
C GLU A 211 2.57 -6.93 -9.95
N ARG A 212 1.23 -7.02 -9.90
CA ARG A 212 0.51 -8.08 -9.18
C ARG A 212 -0.52 -8.77 -10.06
N ALA A 213 -0.67 -10.07 -9.85
CA ALA A 213 -1.53 -10.90 -10.67
C ALA A 213 -3.03 -10.65 -10.44
N GLY A 214 -3.42 -10.13 -9.28
CA GLY A 214 -4.83 -10.12 -8.89
C GLY A 214 -5.38 -11.54 -8.74
N THR A 215 -6.69 -11.69 -8.91
CA THR A 215 -7.35 -13.00 -8.82
C THR A 215 -6.96 -13.88 -10.00
N LEU A 216 -6.43 -15.07 -9.70
CA LEU A 216 -6.05 -16.10 -10.68
C LEU A 216 -7.03 -17.29 -10.64
N PRO A 217 -7.20 -18.03 -11.75
CA PRO A 217 -7.93 -19.29 -11.77
C PRO A 217 -7.27 -20.31 -10.85
N ALA A 218 -7.94 -20.69 -9.74
CA ALA A 218 -7.36 -21.51 -8.68
C ALA A 218 -6.91 -22.90 -9.17
N GLY A 219 -7.67 -23.55 -10.07
CA GLY A 219 -7.28 -24.85 -10.62
C GLY A 219 -5.96 -24.76 -11.39
N GLN A 220 -5.81 -23.80 -12.29
CA GLN A 220 -4.57 -23.60 -13.05
C GLN A 220 -3.38 -23.25 -12.13
N LEU A 221 -3.62 -22.49 -11.07
CA LEU A 221 -2.57 -22.17 -10.10
C LEU A 221 -2.09 -23.43 -9.37
N ILE A 222 -3.01 -24.33 -8.97
CA ILE A 222 -2.67 -25.61 -8.35
C ILE A 222 -1.85 -26.47 -9.32
N ASP A 223 -2.31 -26.63 -10.57
CA ASP A 223 -1.57 -27.39 -11.59
C ASP A 223 -0.14 -26.85 -11.75
N LEU A 224 0.01 -25.52 -11.79
CA LEU A 224 1.32 -24.89 -11.89
C LEU A 224 2.20 -25.12 -10.65
N CYS A 225 1.61 -25.09 -9.44
CA CYS A 225 2.33 -25.38 -8.19
C CYS A 225 2.92 -26.78 -8.16
N PHE A 226 2.23 -27.76 -8.74
CA PHE A 226 2.66 -29.16 -8.73
C PHE A 226 3.32 -29.62 -10.04
N SER A 227 3.50 -28.72 -11.00
CA SER A 227 4.13 -29.02 -12.31
C SER A 227 5.63 -29.32 -12.22
N GLY A 228 6.29 -28.96 -11.14
CA GLY A 228 7.75 -29.04 -10.99
C GLY A 228 8.53 -27.95 -11.78
N GLN A 229 7.83 -27.06 -12.49
CA GLN A 229 8.49 -26.02 -13.32
C GLN A 229 9.03 -24.85 -12.49
N PHE A 230 8.47 -24.61 -11.32
CA PHE A 230 8.81 -23.45 -10.48
C PHE A 230 8.89 -23.85 -9.02
N THR A 231 9.79 -23.19 -8.30
CA THR A 231 9.83 -23.23 -6.84
C THR A 231 8.69 -22.39 -6.26
N LYS A 232 8.38 -22.62 -4.98
CA LYS A 232 7.40 -21.81 -4.24
C LYS A 232 7.72 -20.32 -4.28
N ASP A 233 8.99 -19.95 -4.16
CA ASP A 233 9.42 -18.55 -4.12
C ASP A 233 9.32 -17.89 -5.50
N GLU A 234 9.60 -18.62 -6.57
CA GLU A 234 9.39 -18.14 -7.94
C GLU A 234 7.91 -17.93 -8.23
N LEU A 235 7.02 -18.83 -7.79
CA LEU A 235 5.58 -18.66 -7.95
C LEU A 235 5.06 -17.48 -7.14
N LYS A 236 5.54 -17.28 -5.91
CA LYS A 236 5.19 -16.09 -5.13
C LYS A 236 5.58 -14.79 -5.84
N LYS A 237 6.76 -14.74 -6.48
CA LYS A 237 7.17 -13.58 -7.28
C LYS A 237 6.30 -13.38 -8.52
N ARG A 238 5.72 -14.46 -9.08
CA ARG A 238 4.75 -14.40 -10.20
C ARG A 238 3.35 -14.00 -9.78
N ILE A 239 3.06 -13.99 -8.48
CA ILE A 239 1.83 -13.42 -7.91
C ILE A 239 2.05 -11.94 -7.56
N SER A 240 3.21 -11.61 -6.98
CA SER A 240 3.52 -10.25 -6.52
C SER A 240 4.96 -9.86 -6.85
N GLY A 241 5.11 -8.84 -7.68
CA GLY A 241 6.38 -8.25 -8.12
C GLY A 241 6.77 -8.55 -9.58
N ARG A 242 6.35 -9.68 -10.16
CA ARG A 242 6.62 -10.06 -11.57
C ARG A 242 5.34 -10.50 -12.29
N ALA A 243 4.22 -9.92 -11.94
CA ALA A 243 2.91 -10.21 -12.50
C ALA A 243 2.31 -8.96 -13.17
N GLY A 244 1.05 -9.01 -13.51
CA GLY A 244 0.32 -7.88 -14.06
C GLY A 244 0.93 -7.30 -15.33
N LEU A 245 0.98 -5.96 -15.43
CA LEU A 245 1.55 -5.29 -16.60
C LEU A 245 3.01 -5.70 -16.85
N THR A 246 3.79 -5.89 -15.78
CA THR A 246 5.18 -6.37 -15.88
C THR A 246 5.27 -7.71 -16.60
N ALA A 247 4.40 -8.66 -16.30
CA ALA A 247 4.40 -9.98 -16.94
C ALA A 247 3.98 -9.93 -18.42
N HIS A 248 3.06 -9.04 -18.76
CA HIS A 248 2.50 -8.93 -20.11
C HIS A 248 3.31 -8.00 -21.03
N LEU A 249 3.83 -6.89 -20.49
CA LEU A 249 4.42 -5.77 -21.24
C LEU A 249 5.87 -5.47 -20.87
N GLY A 250 6.42 -6.12 -19.83
CA GLY A 250 7.81 -5.94 -19.40
C GLY A 250 8.08 -4.67 -18.60
N THR A 251 7.06 -3.87 -18.31
CA THR A 251 7.20 -2.61 -17.55
C THR A 251 6.04 -2.37 -16.58
N THR A 252 6.32 -1.62 -15.52
CA THR A 252 5.31 -1.12 -14.57
C THR A 252 4.91 0.33 -14.83
N ASP A 253 5.62 0.99 -15.76
CA ASP A 253 5.49 2.43 -16.02
C ASP A 253 4.28 2.70 -16.94
N VAL A 254 3.15 3.03 -16.34
CA VAL A 254 1.89 3.29 -17.08
C VAL A 254 2.03 4.45 -18.07
N PRO A 255 2.67 5.59 -17.75
CA PRO A 255 2.98 6.62 -18.74
C PRO A 255 3.74 6.11 -19.98
N VAL A 256 4.73 5.23 -19.81
CA VAL A 256 5.44 4.61 -20.93
C VAL A 256 4.52 3.71 -21.76
N ILE A 257 3.64 2.95 -21.09
CA ILE A 257 2.65 2.10 -21.76
C ILE A 257 1.68 2.96 -22.58
N ILE A 258 1.15 4.03 -22.01
CA ILE A 258 0.23 4.93 -22.72
C ILE A 258 0.90 5.53 -23.95
N LYS A 259 2.14 5.98 -23.83
CA LYS A 259 2.90 6.48 -24.96
C LYS A 259 3.06 5.42 -26.09
N SER A 260 3.33 4.17 -25.74
CA SER A 260 3.41 3.09 -26.74
C SER A 260 2.06 2.82 -27.43
N ILE A 261 0.94 3.00 -26.70
CA ILE A 261 -0.41 2.91 -27.27
C ILE A 261 -0.64 4.03 -28.29
N GLU A 262 -0.26 5.26 -27.96
CA GLU A 262 -0.33 6.41 -28.87
C GLU A 262 0.52 6.18 -30.14
N GLU A 263 1.62 5.45 -30.02
CA GLU A 263 2.49 5.02 -31.13
C GLU A 263 1.93 3.79 -31.89
N GLY A 264 0.79 3.23 -31.45
CA GLY A 264 0.06 2.15 -32.15
C GLY A 264 0.26 0.74 -31.60
N ASP A 265 0.82 0.56 -30.39
CA ASP A 265 0.96 -0.75 -29.75
C ASP A 265 -0.40 -1.30 -29.29
N LYS A 266 -1.02 -2.12 -30.13
CA LYS A 266 -2.31 -2.77 -29.85
C LYS A 266 -2.27 -3.79 -28.73
N LYS A 267 -1.11 -4.40 -28.45
CA LYS A 267 -0.97 -5.31 -27.31
C LYS A 267 -0.98 -4.52 -25.99
N ALA A 268 -0.27 -3.42 -25.94
CA ALA A 268 -0.24 -2.54 -24.78
C ALA A 268 -1.64 -2.01 -24.46
N GLU A 269 -2.37 -1.50 -25.49
CA GLU A 269 -3.75 -1.06 -25.39
C GLU A 269 -4.65 -2.17 -24.79
N PHE A 270 -4.66 -3.35 -25.39
CA PHE A 270 -5.49 -4.46 -24.94
C PHE A 270 -5.20 -4.89 -23.48
N VAL A 271 -3.93 -4.93 -23.08
CA VAL A 271 -3.57 -5.34 -21.72
C VAL A 271 -3.92 -4.26 -20.70
N LEU A 272 -3.73 -2.97 -21.04
CA LEU A 272 -4.10 -1.87 -20.16
C LEU A 272 -5.63 -1.81 -19.99
N ASP A 273 -6.38 -1.95 -21.07
CA ASP A 273 -7.85 -2.02 -21.05
C ASP A 273 -8.34 -3.21 -20.21
N ALA A 274 -7.67 -4.36 -20.27
CA ALA A 274 -8.00 -5.51 -19.44
C ALA A 274 -7.78 -5.21 -17.94
N MET A 275 -6.76 -4.43 -17.57
CA MET A 275 -6.55 -3.99 -16.19
C MET A 275 -7.69 -3.06 -15.74
N ILE A 276 -8.04 -2.07 -16.56
CA ILE A 276 -9.14 -1.12 -16.30
C ILE A 276 -10.47 -1.88 -16.16
N TYR A 277 -10.75 -2.82 -17.06
CA TYR A 277 -11.93 -3.68 -17.00
C TYR A 277 -12.03 -4.46 -15.67
N ASN A 278 -10.92 -4.99 -15.17
CA ASN A 278 -10.90 -5.68 -13.88
C ASN A 278 -11.15 -4.73 -12.71
N VAL A 279 -10.66 -3.48 -12.78
CA VAL A 279 -10.97 -2.44 -11.78
C VAL A 279 -12.46 -2.11 -11.81
N ALA A 280 -13.04 -1.91 -12.99
CA ALA A 280 -14.47 -1.63 -13.14
C ALA A 280 -15.34 -2.76 -12.58
N LYS A 281 -14.97 -4.03 -12.82
CA LYS A 281 -15.65 -5.19 -12.22
C LYS A 281 -15.56 -5.19 -10.69
N ALA A 282 -14.41 -4.83 -10.14
CA ALA A 282 -14.23 -4.76 -8.68
C ALA A 282 -15.12 -3.66 -8.07
N ILE A 283 -15.22 -2.50 -8.71
CA ILE A 283 -16.13 -1.42 -8.30
C ILE A 283 -17.59 -1.89 -8.37
N GLY A 284 -17.99 -2.56 -9.46
CA GLY A 284 -19.34 -3.11 -9.60
C GLY A 284 -19.67 -4.13 -8.51
N GLY A 285 -18.73 -5.03 -8.18
CA GLY A 285 -18.87 -5.96 -7.08
C GLY A 285 -18.97 -5.25 -5.72
N ALA A 286 -18.13 -4.25 -5.48
CA ALA A 286 -18.16 -3.44 -4.27
C ALA A 286 -19.49 -2.69 -4.09
N ALA A 287 -20.09 -2.22 -5.20
CA ALA A 287 -21.39 -1.54 -5.17
C ALA A 287 -22.52 -2.42 -4.61
N THR A 288 -22.47 -3.72 -4.83
CA THR A 288 -23.48 -4.65 -4.31
C THR A 288 -23.41 -4.79 -2.78
N VAL A 289 -22.23 -4.65 -2.19
CA VAL A 289 -22.05 -4.68 -0.73
C VAL A 289 -22.79 -3.53 -0.05
N LEU A 290 -22.88 -2.37 -0.71
CA LEU A 290 -23.63 -1.19 -0.26
C LEU A 290 -25.09 -1.19 -0.77
N CYS A 291 -25.55 -2.28 -1.37
CA CYS A 291 -26.89 -2.37 -1.98
C CYS A 291 -27.15 -1.24 -3.00
N GLY A 292 -26.13 -0.76 -3.67
CA GLY A 292 -26.18 0.34 -4.63
C GLY A 292 -26.33 1.74 -4.00
N LYS A 293 -26.35 1.87 -2.68
CA LYS A 293 -26.38 3.15 -1.97
C LYS A 293 -24.95 3.64 -1.76
N ILE A 294 -24.50 4.51 -2.63
CA ILE A 294 -23.10 4.97 -2.67
C ILE A 294 -23.10 6.48 -2.75
N ASP A 295 -22.45 7.14 -1.79
CA ASP A 295 -22.30 8.60 -1.82
C ASP A 295 -21.26 9.03 -2.85
N ALA A 296 -20.14 8.27 -2.96
CA ALA A 296 -19.13 8.53 -3.98
C ALA A 296 -18.25 7.29 -4.26
N ILE A 297 -17.69 7.27 -5.48
CA ILE A 297 -16.59 6.39 -5.88
C ILE A 297 -15.35 7.25 -6.01
N LEU A 298 -14.31 6.96 -5.21
CA LEU A 298 -13.08 7.74 -5.18
C LEU A 298 -11.93 6.94 -5.80
N LEU A 299 -11.27 7.52 -6.78
CA LEU A 299 -10.06 6.98 -7.39
C LEU A 299 -8.85 7.73 -6.85
N THR A 300 -7.81 7.01 -6.44
CA THR A 300 -6.57 7.57 -5.91
C THR A 300 -5.36 6.72 -6.30
N GLY A 301 -4.15 7.19 -5.98
CA GLY A 301 -2.92 6.54 -6.42
C GLY A 301 -2.40 7.14 -7.72
N GLY A 302 -1.16 6.80 -8.11
CA GLY A 302 -0.49 7.43 -9.24
C GLY A 302 -1.19 7.25 -10.58
N ILE A 303 -1.81 6.10 -10.81
CA ILE A 303 -2.50 5.81 -12.08
C ILE A 303 -3.81 6.61 -12.21
N ALA A 304 -4.43 6.99 -11.10
CA ALA A 304 -5.67 7.78 -11.11
C ALA A 304 -5.51 9.21 -11.68
N TYR A 305 -4.27 9.66 -11.90
CA TYR A 305 -3.96 10.94 -12.54
C TYR A 305 -3.71 10.82 -14.04
N SER A 306 -3.88 9.63 -14.61
CA SER A 306 -3.75 9.43 -16.05
C SER A 306 -5.04 9.86 -16.76
N ASP A 307 -4.89 10.52 -17.90
CA ASP A 307 -5.99 10.92 -18.78
C ASP A 307 -6.43 9.81 -19.74
N TYR A 308 -5.83 8.62 -19.67
CA TYR A 308 -6.17 7.45 -20.46
C TYR A 308 -7.46 6.78 -19.97
#